data_317a3aaa37d302209d53c2297cad9549
#
_entry.id   317a3aaa37d302209d53c2297cad9549
#
_cell.length_a   1.000
_cell.length_b   1.000
_cell.length_c   1.000
_cell.angle_alpha   90.00
_cell.angle_beta   90.00
_cell.angle_gamma   90.00
#
_symmetry.space_group_name_H-M   'P 1'
#
loop_
_entity.id
_entity.type
_entity.pdbx_description
1 polymer ?
#
loop_
_entity_poly.entity_id
_entity_poly.type
_entity_poly.pdbx_seq_one_letter_code
_entity_poly.pdbx_strand_id
1 'polypeptide(L)'
;MRAIVFKGNDLLVMKRNKFGKLYYTLPGGGMDIGENAEQALQREMYEESGLSLGDARLVFIEEAGEPYGTQYVYLVNYISGEPRLSPTSGEAQVNELGQNLYDPEWLPVIKLAAVPFISEKLQQAILRSVKTGFPEKAVDIS
;
A
#
# COMPACT_ATOMS: atom_id res chain seq x y z
N MET A 1 -3.27 7.91 1.87
CA MET A 1 -3.55 6.72 2.70
C MET A 1 -2.90 5.51 2.08
N ARG A 2 -2.45 4.59 2.91
CA ARG A 2 -1.84 3.34 2.46
C ARG A 2 -2.52 2.17 3.14
N ALA A 3 -2.50 1.00 2.50
CA ALA A 3 -3.14 -0.20 3.03
C ALA A 3 -2.13 -1.33 3.21
N ILE A 4 -2.21 -1.99 4.37
CA ILE A 4 -1.52 -3.24 4.65
C ILE A 4 -2.55 -4.35 4.52
N VAL A 5 -2.38 -5.21 3.53
CA VAL A 5 -3.30 -6.32 3.26
C VAL A 5 -2.48 -7.61 3.18
N PHE A 6 -2.83 -8.59 3.98
CA PHE A 6 -2.21 -9.91 3.93
C PHE A 6 -3.18 -10.95 3.37
N LYS A 7 -2.66 -11.80 2.49
CA LYS A 7 -3.29 -13.06 2.10
C LYS A 7 -2.36 -14.18 2.58
N GLY A 8 -2.70 -14.80 3.70
CA GLY A 8 -1.78 -15.75 4.34
C GLY A 8 -0.48 -15.05 4.73
N ASN A 9 0.64 -15.53 4.21
CA ASN A 9 1.97 -14.99 4.47
C ASN A 9 2.46 -14.02 3.39
N ASP A 10 1.57 -13.57 2.53
CA ASP A 10 1.88 -12.64 1.45
C ASP A 10 1.31 -11.25 1.74
N LEU A 11 2.13 -10.24 1.51
CA LEU A 11 1.76 -8.83 1.66
C LEU A 11 1.43 -8.24 0.29
N LEU A 12 0.30 -7.53 0.19
CA LEU A 12 0.00 -6.77 -1.00
C LEU A 12 0.96 -5.58 -1.11
N VAL A 13 1.66 -5.50 -2.22
CA VAL A 13 2.59 -4.40 -2.50
C VAL A 13 2.33 -3.84 -3.89
N MET A 14 2.75 -2.60 -4.10
CA MET A 14 2.86 -2.00 -5.41
C MET A 14 4.33 -2.05 -5.83
N LYS A 15 4.63 -2.89 -6.81
CA LYS A 15 5.96 -2.93 -7.41
C LYS A 15 6.07 -1.77 -8.39
N ARG A 16 7.06 -0.92 -8.18
CA ARG A 16 7.27 0.26 -9.00
C ARG A 16 8.57 0.11 -9.79
N ASN A 17 8.50 0.46 -11.07
CA ASN A 17 9.68 0.65 -11.90
C ASN A 17 9.57 2.04 -12.51
N LYS A 18 10.25 3.01 -11.88
CA LYS A 18 10.21 4.40 -12.29
C LYS A 18 11.50 4.75 -13.01
N PHE A 19 11.41 4.85 -14.32
CA PHE A 19 12.57 5.17 -15.19
C PHE A 19 13.77 4.25 -14.93
N GLY A 20 13.50 2.95 -14.80
CA GLY A 20 14.52 1.93 -14.53
C GLY A 20 14.87 1.70 -13.06
N LYS A 21 14.34 2.51 -12.14
CA LYS A 21 14.53 2.33 -10.70
C LYS A 21 13.42 1.44 -10.13
N LEU A 22 13.80 0.26 -9.63
CA LEU A 22 12.89 -0.69 -9.01
C LEU A 22 12.77 -0.41 -7.50
N TYR A 23 11.54 -0.32 -7.01
CA TYR A 23 11.25 -0.26 -5.58
C TYR A 23 9.81 -0.71 -5.33
N TYR A 24 9.49 -0.94 -4.05
CA TYR A 24 8.16 -1.36 -3.62
C TYR A 24 7.56 -0.34 -2.66
N THR A 25 6.25 -0.21 -2.72
CA THR A 25 5.47 0.61 -1.77
C THR A 25 4.22 -0.18 -1.36
N LEU A 26 3.52 0.31 -0.34
CA LEU A 26 2.14 -0.12 -0.14
C LEU A 26 1.23 0.57 -1.16
N PRO A 27 0.14 -0.08 -1.58
CA PRO A 27 -0.87 0.56 -2.39
C PRO A 27 -1.61 1.64 -1.60
N GLY A 28 -2.15 2.63 -2.30
CA GLY A 28 -2.91 3.71 -1.70
C GLY A 28 -2.87 4.98 -2.56
N GLY A 29 -3.39 6.05 -2.01
CA GLY A 29 -3.45 7.35 -2.69
C GLY A 29 -4.07 8.42 -1.83
N GLY A 30 -4.50 9.53 -2.43
CA GLY A 30 -5.08 10.67 -1.75
C GLY A 30 -6.60 10.60 -1.65
N MET A 31 -7.18 11.48 -0.83
CA MET A 31 -8.62 11.67 -0.76
C MET A 31 -9.09 12.61 -1.87
N ASP A 32 -10.21 12.27 -2.50
CA ASP A 32 -10.93 13.19 -3.37
C ASP A 32 -11.84 14.10 -2.55
N ILE A 33 -12.24 15.21 -3.14
CA ILE A 33 -13.17 16.15 -2.51
C ILE A 33 -14.48 15.43 -2.17
N GLY A 34 -14.91 15.55 -0.91
CA GLY A 34 -16.15 14.94 -0.42
C GLY A 34 -16.00 13.52 0.10
N GLU A 35 -14.84 12.92 0.00
CA GLU A 35 -14.57 11.60 0.57
C GLU A 35 -14.09 11.71 2.02
N ASN A 36 -14.49 10.73 2.86
CA ASN A 36 -13.79 10.48 4.12
C ASN A 36 -12.63 9.49 3.88
N ALA A 37 -11.82 9.24 4.91
CA ALA A 37 -10.64 8.38 4.79
C ALA A 37 -10.99 6.94 4.36
N GLU A 38 -12.08 6.38 4.89
CA GLU A 38 -12.50 5.01 4.54
C GLU A 38 -12.99 4.92 3.11
N GLN A 39 -13.76 5.90 2.65
CA GLN A 39 -14.24 5.95 1.26
C GLN A 39 -13.08 6.05 0.28
N ALA A 40 -12.12 6.93 0.57
CA ALA A 40 -10.92 7.09 -0.25
C ALA A 40 -10.09 5.81 -0.29
N LEU A 41 -9.91 5.15 0.86
CA LEU A 41 -9.17 3.90 0.95
C LEU A 41 -9.82 2.81 0.10
N GLN A 42 -11.14 2.63 0.18
CA GLN A 42 -11.87 1.66 -0.61
C GLN A 42 -11.76 1.95 -2.10
N ARG A 43 -11.92 3.21 -2.51
CA ARG A 43 -11.78 3.61 -3.91
C ARG A 43 -10.38 3.34 -4.45
N GLU A 44 -9.36 3.78 -3.72
CA GLU A 44 -7.95 3.59 -4.13
C GLU A 44 -7.60 2.11 -4.19
N MET A 45 -8.04 1.32 -3.23
CA MET A 45 -7.76 -0.12 -3.23
C MET A 45 -8.46 -0.84 -4.37
N TYR A 46 -9.68 -0.43 -4.73
CA TYR A 46 -10.35 -0.96 -5.90
C TYR A 46 -9.60 -0.61 -7.19
N GLU A 47 -9.20 0.65 -7.33
CA GLU A 47 -8.47 1.13 -8.52
C GLU A 47 -7.10 0.49 -8.67
N GLU A 48 -6.35 0.38 -7.58
CA GLU A 48 -4.97 -0.08 -7.60
C GLU A 48 -4.81 -1.59 -7.47
N SER A 49 -5.76 -2.28 -6.88
CA SER A 49 -5.61 -3.73 -6.64
C SER A 49 -6.76 -4.58 -7.15
N GLY A 50 -7.95 -4.03 -7.32
CA GLY A 50 -9.12 -4.79 -7.72
C GLY A 50 -9.62 -5.79 -6.68
N LEU A 51 -9.10 -5.75 -5.46
CA LEU A 51 -9.44 -6.70 -4.41
C LEU A 51 -10.76 -6.35 -3.72
N SER A 52 -11.46 -7.38 -3.25
CA SER A 52 -12.55 -7.22 -2.28
C SER A 52 -11.96 -7.22 -0.88
N LEU A 53 -12.21 -6.17 -0.12
CA LEU A 53 -11.61 -5.93 1.18
C LEU A 53 -12.68 -5.69 2.25
N GLY A 54 -12.36 -6.06 3.49
CA GLY A 54 -13.23 -5.88 4.64
C GLY A 54 -12.81 -4.69 5.50
N ASP A 55 -12.93 -4.85 6.81
CA ASP A 55 -12.68 -3.80 7.78
C ASP A 55 -11.25 -3.28 7.72
N ALA A 56 -11.10 -1.97 8.00
CA ALA A 56 -9.83 -1.28 8.05
C ALA A 56 -9.62 -0.64 9.42
N ARG A 57 -8.37 -0.69 9.90
CA ARG A 57 -7.97 -0.07 11.17
C ARG A 57 -6.69 0.72 10.95
N LEU A 58 -6.67 1.97 11.39
CA LEU A 58 -5.47 2.80 11.35
C LEU A 58 -4.42 2.24 12.33
N VAL A 59 -3.23 1.92 11.83
CA VAL A 59 -2.16 1.33 12.64
C VAL A 59 -0.91 2.18 12.71
N PHE A 60 -0.57 2.90 11.64
CA PHE A 60 0.62 3.76 11.61
C PHE A 60 0.31 5.13 11.01
N ILE A 61 1.02 6.14 11.50
CA ILE A 61 1.05 7.47 10.91
C ILE A 61 2.52 7.80 10.69
N GLU A 62 2.86 8.23 9.48
CA GLU A 62 4.23 8.59 9.13
C GLU A 62 4.26 9.96 8.45
N GLU A 63 5.08 10.87 8.96
CA GLU A 63 5.43 12.08 8.24
C GLU A 63 6.58 11.76 7.30
N ALA A 64 6.26 11.56 6.02
CA ALA A 64 7.22 11.07 5.03
C ALA A 64 7.96 12.18 4.29
N GLY A 65 7.65 13.44 4.58
CA GLY A 65 8.24 14.60 3.89
C GLY A 65 7.73 14.76 2.45
N GLU A 66 8.19 15.80 1.80
CA GLU A 66 7.82 16.04 0.40
C GLU A 66 8.41 14.97 -0.54
N PRO A 67 7.68 14.55 -1.57
CA PRO A 67 6.34 14.96 -1.96
C PRO A 67 5.21 14.18 -1.29
N TYR A 68 5.51 13.26 -0.38
CA TYR A 68 4.55 12.28 0.14
C TYR A 68 3.66 12.82 1.27
N GLY A 69 4.15 13.79 2.06
CA GLY A 69 3.41 14.37 3.19
C GLY A 69 3.13 13.36 4.30
N THR A 70 2.02 13.55 5.00
CA THR A 70 1.59 12.64 6.07
C THR A 70 0.90 11.41 5.47
N GLN A 71 1.41 10.23 5.82
CA GLN A 71 0.85 8.94 5.39
C GLN A 71 0.06 8.30 6.52
N TYR A 72 -1.19 7.98 6.25
CA TYR A 72 -2.06 7.23 7.15
C TYR A 72 -2.12 5.78 6.65
N VAL A 73 -1.68 4.84 7.49
CA VAL A 73 -1.50 3.45 7.11
C VAL A 73 -2.52 2.58 7.85
N TYR A 74 -3.35 1.89 7.09
CA TYR A 74 -4.43 1.05 7.59
C TYR A 74 -4.09 -0.43 7.43
N LEU A 75 -4.41 -1.22 8.45
CA LEU A 75 -4.46 -2.68 8.33
C LEU A 75 -5.85 -3.04 7.82
N VAL A 76 -5.94 -3.72 6.68
CA VAL A 76 -7.20 -3.98 5.99
C VAL A 76 -7.37 -5.49 5.79
N ASN A 77 -8.55 -6.00 6.13
CA ASN A 77 -8.85 -7.41 5.97
C ASN A 77 -9.05 -7.78 4.50
N TYR A 78 -8.35 -8.82 4.06
CA TYR A 78 -8.52 -9.40 2.74
C TYR A 78 -9.78 -10.29 2.72
N ILE A 79 -10.60 -10.16 1.67
CA ILE A 79 -11.74 -11.04 1.45
C ILE A 79 -11.49 -11.93 0.25
N SER A 80 -11.26 -11.37 -0.94
CA SER A 80 -11.08 -12.16 -2.16
C SER A 80 -10.43 -11.34 -3.28
N GLY A 81 -10.01 -12.03 -4.33
CA GLY A 81 -9.51 -11.47 -5.57
C GLY A 81 -8.01 -11.60 -5.74
N GLU A 82 -7.55 -11.31 -6.95
CA GLU A 82 -6.13 -11.24 -7.30
C GLU A 82 -5.76 -9.81 -7.68
N PRO A 83 -4.54 -9.35 -7.31
CA PRO A 83 -4.15 -7.96 -7.52
C PRO A 83 -4.07 -7.60 -9.01
N ARG A 84 -4.74 -6.50 -9.37
CA ARG A 84 -4.65 -5.92 -10.72
C ARG A 84 -5.04 -4.46 -10.68
N LEU A 85 -4.46 -3.65 -11.55
CA LEU A 85 -4.91 -2.26 -11.74
C LEU A 85 -6.24 -2.24 -12.48
N SER A 86 -7.13 -1.30 -12.09
CA SER A 86 -8.27 -0.97 -12.92
C SER A 86 -7.77 -0.37 -14.25
N PRO A 87 -8.30 -0.80 -15.41
CA PRO A 87 -7.86 -0.26 -16.70
C PRO A 87 -8.07 1.25 -16.85
N THR A 88 -8.98 1.82 -16.06
CA THR A 88 -9.30 3.26 -16.08
C THR A 88 -8.57 4.05 -15.00
N SER A 89 -7.72 3.40 -14.18
CA SER A 89 -6.95 4.10 -13.15
C SER A 89 -5.87 4.98 -13.76
N GLY A 90 -5.46 6.01 -13.03
CA GLY A 90 -4.34 6.85 -13.43
C GLY A 90 -3.04 6.07 -13.56
N GLU A 91 -2.82 5.10 -12.67
CA GLU A 91 -1.67 4.21 -12.68
C GLU A 91 -1.62 3.36 -13.95
N ALA A 92 -2.76 2.81 -14.41
CA ALA A 92 -2.82 2.04 -15.65
C ALA A 92 -2.51 2.93 -16.85
N GLN A 93 -3.00 4.17 -16.88
CA GLN A 93 -2.70 5.13 -17.94
C GLN A 93 -1.21 5.48 -17.99
N VAL A 94 -0.59 5.68 -16.83
CA VAL A 94 0.87 5.93 -16.74
C VAL A 94 1.64 4.72 -17.24
N ASN A 95 1.20 3.48 -16.95
CA ASN A 95 1.84 2.25 -17.42
C ASN A 95 1.90 2.18 -18.95
N GLU A 96 0.91 2.71 -19.65
CA GLU A 96 0.90 2.73 -21.12
C GLU A 96 2.08 3.50 -21.72
N LEU A 97 2.65 4.43 -20.96
CA LEU A 97 3.83 5.17 -21.38
C LEU A 97 5.12 4.36 -21.31
N GLY A 98 5.12 3.24 -20.55
CA GLY A 98 6.24 2.29 -20.50
C GLY A 98 7.44 2.69 -19.66
N GLN A 99 7.45 3.85 -19.01
CA GLN A 99 8.61 4.39 -18.31
C GLN A 99 8.42 4.49 -16.79
N ASN A 100 7.18 4.53 -16.32
CA ASN A 100 6.84 4.63 -14.91
C ASN A 100 5.76 3.59 -14.60
N LEU A 101 6.18 2.39 -14.16
CA LEU A 101 5.31 1.24 -14.06
C LEU A 101 4.78 1.02 -12.65
N TYR A 102 3.51 0.65 -12.57
CA TYR A 102 2.79 0.25 -11.38
C TYR A 102 2.31 -1.19 -11.55
N ASP A 103 2.68 -2.07 -10.64
CA ASP A 103 2.32 -3.49 -10.72
C ASP A 103 1.94 -3.99 -9.31
N PRO A 104 0.63 -4.12 -9.00
CA PRO A 104 0.20 -4.67 -7.71
C PRO A 104 0.43 -6.17 -7.69
N GLU A 105 1.07 -6.66 -6.61
CA GLU A 105 1.37 -8.08 -6.49
C GLU A 105 1.42 -8.52 -5.04
N TRP A 106 1.38 -9.83 -4.83
CA TRP A 106 1.64 -10.46 -3.54
C TRP A 106 3.14 -10.68 -3.38
N LEU A 107 3.70 -10.11 -2.31
CA LEU A 107 5.10 -10.31 -1.94
C LEU A 107 5.15 -11.20 -0.69
N PRO A 108 5.83 -12.37 -0.74
CA PRO A 108 6.04 -13.17 0.46
C PRO A 108 6.71 -12.34 1.55
N VAL A 109 6.15 -12.36 2.76
CA VAL A 109 6.66 -11.55 3.89
C VAL A 109 8.12 -11.82 4.16
N ILE A 110 8.59 -13.07 3.97
CA ILE A 110 10.00 -13.41 4.17
C ILE A 110 10.95 -12.67 3.23
N LYS A 111 10.44 -12.14 2.12
CA LYS A 111 11.24 -11.36 1.17
C LYS A 111 11.21 -9.86 1.44
N LEU A 112 10.30 -9.40 2.32
CA LEU A 112 10.10 -7.96 2.54
C LEU A 112 11.36 -7.25 3.02
N ALA A 113 12.16 -7.90 3.87
CA ALA A 113 13.38 -7.30 4.41
C ALA A 113 14.48 -7.09 3.34
N ALA A 114 14.41 -7.82 2.22
CA ALA A 114 15.46 -7.84 1.19
C ALA A 114 15.15 -6.95 -0.01
N VAL A 115 13.97 -6.34 -0.07
CA VAL A 115 13.57 -5.50 -1.21
C VAL A 115 13.72 -4.01 -0.89
N PRO A 116 14.02 -3.18 -1.90
CA PRO A 116 13.98 -1.74 -1.71
C PRO A 116 12.54 -1.28 -1.50
N PHE A 117 12.25 -0.66 -0.36
CA PHE A 117 10.90 -0.28 0.05
C PHE A 117 10.84 1.17 0.50
N ILE A 118 9.83 1.88 0.09
CA ILE A 118 9.56 3.25 0.55
C ILE A 118 8.33 3.23 1.46
N SER A 119 8.45 3.63 2.70
CA SER A 119 9.68 4.06 3.40
C SER A 119 10.34 2.90 4.15
N GLU A 120 11.60 3.08 4.52
CA GLU A 120 12.30 2.10 5.39
C GLU A 120 11.65 2.01 6.77
N LYS A 121 11.21 3.14 7.34
CA LYS A 121 10.52 3.15 8.64
C LYS A 121 9.26 2.32 8.61
N LEU A 122 8.47 2.44 7.54
CA LEU A 122 7.27 1.65 7.34
C LEU A 122 7.59 0.16 7.14
N GLN A 123 8.60 -0.14 6.34
CA GLN A 123 9.08 -1.51 6.15
C GLN A 123 9.45 -2.18 7.49
N GLN A 124 10.21 -1.48 8.32
CA GLN A 124 10.62 -1.99 9.63
C GLN A 124 9.42 -2.14 10.58
N ALA A 125 8.49 -1.20 10.55
CA ALA A 125 7.28 -1.27 11.37
C ALA A 125 6.42 -2.49 11.00
N ILE A 126 6.27 -2.77 9.72
CA ILE A 126 5.54 -3.97 9.24
C ILE A 126 6.26 -5.24 9.69
N LEU A 127 7.57 -5.32 9.50
CA LEU A 127 8.36 -6.50 9.89
C LEU A 127 8.27 -6.79 11.38
N ARG A 128 8.33 -5.76 12.23
CA ARG A 128 8.14 -5.93 13.68
C ARG A 128 6.74 -6.42 14.00
N SER A 129 5.73 -5.83 13.36
CA SER A 129 4.33 -6.16 13.63
C SER A 129 3.93 -7.57 13.19
N VAL A 130 4.56 -8.08 12.14
CA VAL A 130 4.38 -9.47 11.72
C VAL A 130 4.83 -10.44 12.82
N LYS A 131 5.86 -10.07 13.58
CA LYS A 131 6.38 -10.91 14.69
C LYS A 131 5.60 -10.75 15.99
N THR A 132 5.18 -9.51 16.32
CA THR A 132 4.66 -9.17 17.65
C THR A 132 3.21 -8.71 17.64
N GLY A 133 2.59 -8.59 16.47
CA GLY A 133 1.22 -8.06 16.31
C GLY A 133 1.20 -6.58 15.95
N PHE A 134 0.15 -6.19 15.25
CA PHE A 134 -0.08 -4.80 14.88
C PHE A 134 -0.67 -4.02 16.06
N PRO A 135 -0.35 -2.73 16.20
CA PRO A 135 -0.87 -1.94 17.32
C PRO A 135 -2.39 -1.80 17.23
N GLU A 136 -3.06 -1.81 18.39
CA GLU A 136 -4.51 -1.56 18.48
C GLU A 136 -4.84 -0.10 18.24
N LYS A 137 -3.95 0.80 18.67
CA LYS A 137 -4.05 2.25 18.45
C LYS A 137 -2.93 2.69 17.51
N ALA A 138 -3.23 3.66 16.66
CA ALA A 138 -2.26 4.18 15.70
C ALA A 138 -0.98 4.68 16.38
N VAL A 139 0.16 4.31 15.82
CA VAL A 139 1.49 4.68 16.29
C VAL A 139 2.16 5.57 15.25
N ASP A 140 2.74 6.67 15.72
CA ASP A 140 3.58 7.53 14.88
C ASP A 140 4.95 6.88 14.73
N ILE A 141 5.32 6.59 13.49
CA ILE A 141 6.60 5.95 13.13
C ILE A 141 7.60 6.91 12.50
N SER A 142 7.29 8.19 12.50
CA SER A 142 8.13 9.23 11.86
C SER A 142 9.56 9.36 12.42
#